data_27ebb3db4121cc811a784ec2ceca377a
#
_entry.id   27ebb3db4121cc811a784ec2ceca377a
#
_cell.length_a   1.000
_cell.length_b   1.000
_cell.length_c   1.000
_cell.angle_alpha   90.00
_cell.angle_beta   90.00
_cell.angle_gamma   90.00
#
_symmetry.space_group_name_H-M   'P 1'
#
loop_
_entity.id
_entity.type
_entity.pdbx_description
1 polymer ?
#
loop_
_entity_poly.entity_id
_entity_poly.type
_entity_poly.pdbx_seq_one_letter_code
_entity_poly.pdbx_strand_id
1 'polypeptide(L)'
;MAKNIFRNFKKTMISNNISFGAKFLSSSTIQKYDRAKNIFVDKGVSLVQFEPQNRSDKLAIKIANNKWGRYFICQSIYLCADMLSKKEASKEVNKILMLTEQTDNFKKLDATKILALAQTQQNKNLPMELKWLQVDPKFQYSNDGRTIKHVGKAIVDTLKNIYDELILDSSPNSKRFYIKQGFELVDDINARFLWKK
;
A
#
# COMPACT_ATOMS: atom_id res chain seq x y z
N MET A 1 53.43 -33.53 -23.18
CA MET A 1 52.16 -33.71 -22.45
C MET A 1 51.88 -32.42 -21.67
N ALA A 2 51.02 -31.56 -22.19
CA ALA A 2 50.62 -30.30 -21.57
C ALA A 2 49.27 -30.46 -20.95
N LYS A 3 49.17 -30.36 -19.62
CA LYS A 3 47.90 -30.40 -18.89
C LYS A 3 47.25 -29.04 -18.92
N ASN A 4 46.12 -28.92 -19.62
CA ASN A 4 45.23 -27.76 -19.61
C ASN A 4 44.57 -27.65 -18.25
N ILE A 5 44.85 -26.58 -17.52
CA ILE A 5 44.16 -26.19 -16.29
C ILE A 5 43.07 -25.18 -16.69
N PHE A 6 41.85 -25.66 -16.93
CA PHE A 6 40.67 -24.79 -17.02
C PHE A 6 40.31 -24.25 -15.64
N ARG A 7 40.68 -23.00 -15.40
CA ARG A 7 40.16 -22.24 -14.25
C ARG A 7 38.73 -21.82 -14.58
N ASN A 8 37.74 -22.48 -13.97
CA ASN A 8 36.37 -22.05 -13.91
C ASN A 8 36.26 -20.74 -13.10
N PHE A 9 36.24 -19.60 -13.79
CA PHE A 9 35.77 -18.34 -13.22
C PHE A 9 34.25 -18.42 -13.05
N LYS A 10 33.76 -18.78 -11.88
CA LYS A 10 32.38 -18.48 -11.46
C LYS A 10 32.24 -16.96 -11.45
N LYS A 11 31.68 -16.40 -12.50
CA LYS A 11 31.23 -15.01 -12.56
C LYS A 11 30.07 -14.89 -11.58
N THR A 12 30.38 -14.50 -10.34
CA THR A 12 29.35 -14.08 -9.37
C THR A 12 28.71 -12.82 -9.94
N MET A 13 27.58 -12.97 -10.61
CA MET A 13 26.75 -11.81 -10.97
C MET A 13 26.27 -11.23 -9.63
N ILE A 14 26.92 -10.20 -9.15
CA ILE A 14 26.37 -9.29 -8.18
C ILE A 14 25.23 -8.58 -8.93
N SER A 15 24.01 -9.08 -8.79
CA SER A 15 22.84 -8.33 -9.20
C SER A 15 22.78 -7.12 -8.27
N ASN A 16 23.38 -6.02 -8.70
CA ASN A 16 23.08 -4.72 -8.14
C ASN A 16 21.59 -4.51 -8.36
N ASN A 17 20.77 -4.84 -7.36
CA ASN A 17 19.38 -4.45 -7.29
C ASN A 17 19.35 -2.93 -7.16
N ILE A 18 19.51 -2.24 -8.31
CA ILE A 18 19.25 -0.81 -8.41
C ILE A 18 17.74 -0.68 -8.24
N SER A 19 17.30 -0.31 -7.04
CA SER A 19 15.92 0.02 -6.79
C SER A 19 15.55 1.27 -7.57
N PHE A 20 14.67 1.12 -8.55
CA PHE A 20 14.25 2.19 -9.44
C PHE A 20 13.02 2.96 -8.93
N GLY A 21 12.74 2.93 -7.63
CA GLY A 21 11.59 3.58 -7.01
C GLY A 21 10.45 2.61 -6.71
N ALA A 22 9.29 3.15 -6.33
CA ALA A 22 8.12 2.35 -5.98
C ALA A 22 7.73 1.40 -7.10
N LYS A 23 7.45 0.15 -6.73
CA LYS A 23 7.02 -0.87 -7.69
C LYS A 23 5.54 -0.70 -8.02
N PHE A 24 5.22 -0.45 -9.29
CA PHE A 24 3.84 -0.48 -9.76
C PHE A 24 3.23 -1.89 -9.56
N LEU A 25 2.02 -1.95 -9.01
CA LEU A 25 1.28 -3.19 -8.82
C LEU A 25 0.07 -3.28 -9.75
N SER A 26 -0.76 -2.24 -9.78
CA SER A 26 -1.95 -2.20 -10.61
C SER A 26 -2.49 -0.79 -10.80
N SER A 27 -3.32 -0.62 -11.82
CA SER A 27 -4.20 0.54 -11.96
C SER A 27 -5.55 0.25 -11.30
N SER A 28 -6.21 1.31 -10.84
CA SER A 28 -7.56 1.26 -10.30
C SER A 28 -8.29 2.56 -10.64
N THR A 29 -9.55 2.67 -10.22
CA THR A 29 -10.38 3.87 -10.46
C THR A 29 -11.00 4.33 -9.16
N ILE A 30 -10.99 5.64 -8.96
CA ILE A 30 -11.71 6.34 -7.89
C ILE A 30 -12.69 7.33 -8.51
N GLN A 31 -13.56 7.91 -7.70
CA GLN A 31 -14.43 9.00 -8.15
C GLN A 31 -13.94 10.33 -7.58
N LYS A 32 -13.73 11.30 -8.47
CA LYS A 32 -13.32 12.66 -8.13
C LYS A 32 -14.39 13.66 -8.56
N TYR A 33 -14.72 14.60 -7.68
CA TYR A 33 -15.73 15.62 -7.97
C TYR A 33 -15.20 16.66 -8.94
N ASP A 34 -15.87 16.77 -10.08
CA ASP A 34 -15.62 17.81 -11.08
C ASP A 34 -16.54 19.01 -10.78
N ARG A 35 -15.93 20.09 -10.27
CA ARG A 35 -16.68 21.30 -9.88
C ARG A 35 -17.34 22.00 -11.07
N ALA A 36 -16.73 21.93 -12.24
CA ALA A 36 -17.27 22.59 -13.44
C ALA A 36 -18.53 21.90 -13.95
N LYS A 37 -18.60 20.58 -13.79
CA LYS A 37 -19.73 19.75 -14.21
C LYS A 37 -20.71 19.44 -13.09
N ASN A 38 -20.35 19.74 -11.83
CA ASN A 38 -21.15 19.41 -10.65
C ASN A 38 -21.46 17.91 -10.49
N ILE A 39 -20.55 17.03 -10.92
CA ILE A 39 -20.69 15.57 -10.87
C ILE A 39 -19.42 14.88 -10.39
N PHE A 40 -19.53 13.63 -9.96
CA PHE A 40 -18.38 12.76 -9.78
C PHE A 40 -18.01 12.12 -11.11
N VAL A 41 -16.72 12.16 -11.44
CA VAL A 41 -16.13 11.52 -12.62
C VAL A 41 -15.09 10.49 -12.21
N ASP A 42 -14.97 9.45 -13.00
CA ASP A 42 -13.96 8.43 -12.78
C ASP A 42 -12.56 8.99 -13.04
N LYS A 43 -11.65 8.69 -12.14
CA LYS A 43 -10.24 9.10 -12.19
C LYS A 43 -9.34 7.90 -11.99
N GLY A 44 -8.46 7.65 -12.95
CA GLY A 44 -7.42 6.62 -12.84
C GLY A 44 -6.44 6.93 -11.72
N VAL A 45 -6.05 5.88 -10.98
CA VAL A 45 -5.06 5.90 -9.91
C VAL A 45 -4.18 4.66 -10.00
N SER A 46 -3.01 4.72 -9.40
CA SER A 46 -2.07 3.61 -9.34
C SER A 46 -1.88 3.13 -7.92
N LEU A 47 -1.87 1.82 -7.72
CA LEU A 47 -1.36 1.20 -6.50
C LEU A 47 0.10 0.83 -6.72
N VAL A 48 0.96 1.34 -5.85
CA VAL A 48 2.40 1.08 -5.89
C VAL A 48 2.88 0.55 -4.54
N GLN A 49 3.91 -0.32 -4.59
CA GLN A 49 4.56 -0.83 -3.38
C GLN A 49 5.81 0.00 -3.09
N PHE A 50 5.96 0.39 -1.85
CA PHE A 50 7.14 1.04 -1.29
C PHE A 50 8.40 0.20 -1.50
N GLU A 51 9.47 0.86 -1.96
CA GLU A 51 10.79 0.24 -2.05
C GLU A 51 11.71 0.81 -0.95
N PRO A 52 12.09 -0.01 0.05
CA PRO A 52 12.81 0.45 1.24
C PRO A 52 14.14 1.16 0.95
N GLN A 53 14.80 0.81 -0.14
CA GLN A 53 16.09 1.39 -0.53
C GLN A 53 15.94 2.71 -1.29
N ASN A 54 14.72 3.09 -1.66
CA ASN A 54 14.45 4.34 -2.35
C ASN A 54 14.18 5.48 -1.37
N ARG A 55 15.10 6.45 -1.32
CA ARG A 55 14.96 7.63 -0.46
C ARG A 55 13.72 8.48 -0.79
N SER A 56 13.33 8.53 -2.08
CA SER A 56 12.15 9.28 -2.51
C SER A 56 10.87 8.71 -1.94
N ASP A 57 10.74 7.37 -1.93
CA ASP A 57 9.56 6.69 -1.40
C ASP A 57 9.44 6.91 0.11
N LYS A 58 10.54 6.78 0.84
CA LYS A 58 10.58 7.06 2.28
C LYS A 58 10.20 8.51 2.58
N LEU A 59 10.71 9.46 1.79
CA LEU A 59 10.38 10.86 1.94
C LEU A 59 8.89 11.11 1.64
N ALA A 60 8.34 10.48 0.61
CA ALA A 60 6.92 10.60 0.26
C ALA A 60 6.00 10.12 1.39
N ILE A 61 6.29 8.97 2.01
CA ILE A 61 5.54 8.47 3.18
C ILE A 61 5.69 9.42 4.37
N LYS A 62 6.90 9.93 4.64
CA LYS A 62 7.16 10.91 5.71
C LYS A 62 6.34 12.19 5.52
N ILE A 63 6.31 12.73 4.31
CA ILE A 63 5.53 13.94 3.98
C ILE A 63 4.03 13.66 4.15
N ALA A 64 3.53 12.53 3.64
CA ALA A 64 2.14 12.14 3.82
C ALA A 64 1.76 12.02 5.30
N ASN A 65 2.59 11.32 6.11
CA ASN A 65 2.38 11.20 7.54
C ASN A 65 2.31 12.57 8.25
N ASN A 66 3.23 13.48 7.94
CA ASN A 66 3.23 14.83 8.52
C ASN A 66 2.01 15.64 8.09
N LYS A 67 1.65 15.59 6.80
CA LYS A 67 0.49 16.29 6.23
C LYS A 67 -0.83 15.79 6.81
N TRP A 68 -0.92 14.49 7.11
CA TRP A 68 -2.13 13.88 7.65
C TRP A 68 -2.23 13.96 9.18
N GLY A 69 -1.38 14.77 9.83
CA GLY A 69 -1.47 15.06 11.27
C GLY A 69 -0.94 13.95 12.17
N ARG A 70 -0.13 13.04 11.63
CA ARG A 70 0.50 11.94 12.38
C ARG A 70 -0.50 11.06 13.13
N TYR A 71 -1.68 10.82 12.55
CA TYR A 71 -2.63 9.85 13.11
C TYR A 71 -1.97 8.51 13.37
N PHE A 72 -2.40 7.79 14.40
CA PHE A 72 -1.81 6.54 14.86
C PHE A 72 -1.52 5.55 13.72
N ILE A 73 -2.50 5.29 12.84
CA ILE A 73 -2.33 4.36 11.72
C ILE A 73 -1.24 4.85 10.75
N CYS A 74 -1.28 6.12 10.36
CA CYS A 74 -0.30 6.69 9.45
C CYS A 74 1.11 6.69 10.06
N GLN A 75 1.22 7.00 11.35
CA GLN A 75 2.47 6.94 12.10
C GLN A 75 3.01 5.50 12.16
N SER A 76 2.16 4.50 12.39
CA SER A 76 2.55 3.08 12.40
C SER A 76 3.09 2.63 11.06
N ILE A 77 2.44 3.02 9.94
CA ILE A 77 2.92 2.73 8.58
C ILE A 77 4.29 3.41 8.34
N TYR A 78 4.45 4.68 8.76
CA TYR A 78 5.72 5.39 8.63
C TYR A 78 6.85 4.71 9.42
N LEU A 79 6.60 4.30 10.66
CA LEU A 79 7.58 3.56 11.47
C LEU A 79 7.98 2.23 10.82
N CYS A 80 7.01 1.49 10.28
CA CYS A 80 7.29 0.28 9.51
C CYS A 80 8.18 0.58 8.29
N ALA A 81 7.92 1.67 7.55
CA ALA A 81 8.75 2.11 6.42
C ALA A 81 10.19 2.43 6.86
N ASP A 82 10.36 3.05 8.03
CA ASP A 82 11.66 3.37 8.60
C ASP A 82 12.44 2.09 8.97
N MET A 83 11.79 1.15 9.66
CA MET A 83 12.36 -0.16 10.01
C MET A 83 12.75 -0.96 8.77
N LEU A 84 11.91 -1.00 7.73
CA LEU A 84 12.23 -1.64 6.46
C LEU A 84 13.45 -1.02 5.78
N SER A 85 13.56 0.31 5.81
CA SER A 85 14.70 1.05 5.24
C SER A 85 16.00 0.79 5.99
N LYS A 86 15.93 0.51 7.29
CA LYS A 86 17.07 0.16 8.15
C LYS A 86 17.37 -1.34 8.17
N LYS A 87 16.58 -2.16 7.48
CA LYS A 87 16.62 -3.63 7.49
C LYS A 87 16.32 -4.23 8.88
N GLU A 88 15.64 -3.51 9.74
CA GLU A 88 15.16 -3.94 11.06
C GLU A 88 13.84 -4.71 10.97
N ALA A 89 13.16 -4.66 9.82
CA ALA A 89 11.98 -5.44 9.49
C ALA A 89 12.17 -6.18 8.15
N SER A 90 11.55 -7.36 8.00
CA SER A 90 11.59 -8.13 6.76
C SER A 90 10.58 -7.59 5.75
N LYS A 91 11.04 -7.36 4.51
CA LYS A 91 10.19 -6.99 3.37
C LYS A 91 9.38 -8.16 2.79
N GLU A 92 9.77 -9.38 3.08
CA GLU A 92 9.01 -10.58 2.74
C GLU A 92 7.75 -10.68 3.61
N VAL A 93 7.85 -10.22 4.86
CA VAL A 93 6.75 -10.23 5.84
C VAL A 93 5.91 -8.96 5.71
N ASN A 94 6.55 -7.79 5.64
CA ASN A 94 5.86 -6.51 5.65
C ASN A 94 5.96 -5.81 4.30
N LYS A 95 4.82 -5.37 3.77
CA LYS A 95 4.74 -4.55 2.56
C LYS A 95 3.96 -3.27 2.85
N ILE A 96 4.43 -2.16 2.33
CA ILE A 96 3.72 -0.90 2.39
C ILE A 96 3.26 -0.55 0.98
N LEU A 97 2.00 -0.22 0.87
CA LEU A 97 1.31 0.10 -0.37
C LEU A 97 0.83 1.54 -0.33
N MET A 98 0.91 2.20 -1.48
CA MET A 98 0.48 3.59 -1.64
C MET A 98 -0.46 3.70 -2.82
N LEU A 99 -1.67 4.21 -2.61
CA LEU A 99 -2.57 4.60 -3.68
C LEU A 99 -2.28 6.05 -4.04
N THR A 100 -2.02 6.32 -5.32
CA THR A 100 -1.64 7.65 -5.80
C THR A 100 -2.35 8.04 -7.09
N GLU A 101 -2.62 9.34 -7.26
CA GLU A 101 -3.08 9.91 -8.55
C GLU A 101 -1.95 9.97 -9.60
N GLN A 102 -0.69 9.64 -9.23
CA GLN A 102 0.41 9.53 -10.16
C GLN A 102 0.25 8.27 -11.00
N THR A 103 0.33 8.39 -12.33
CA THR A 103 0.09 7.29 -13.27
C THR A 103 1.37 6.80 -13.96
N ASP A 104 2.47 7.53 -13.81
CA ASP A 104 3.76 7.26 -14.40
C ASP A 104 4.92 7.68 -13.49
N ASN A 105 6.14 7.44 -13.93
CA ASN A 105 7.38 7.88 -13.26
C ASN A 105 7.45 7.58 -11.75
N PHE A 106 7.18 6.34 -11.35
CA PHE A 106 7.22 5.93 -9.94
C PHE A 106 8.63 5.92 -9.32
N LYS A 107 9.67 6.31 -10.07
CA LYS A 107 11.03 6.51 -9.53
C LYS A 107 11.08 7.64 -8.49
N LYS A 108 10.18 8.62 -8.63
CA LYS A 108 10.03 9.73 -7.70
C LYS A 108 8.55 9.98 -7.44
N LEU A 109 8.09 9.49 -6.28
CA LEU A 109 6.69 9.69 -5.88
C LEU A 109 6.43 11.13 -5.44
N ASP A 110 5.33 11.67 -5.93
CA ASP A 110 4.78 12.93 -5.49
C ASP A 110 3.89 12.70 -4.25
N ALA A 111 4.40 13.08 -3.08
CA ALA A 111 3.68 12.91 -1.82
C ALA A 111 2.32 13.64 -1.80
N THR A 112 2.14 14.70 -2.61
CA THR A 112 0.87 15.44 -2.67
C THR A 112 -0.24 14.69 -3.40
N LYS A 113 0.14 13.70 -4.21
CA LYS A 113 -0.77 12.83 -4.97
C LYS A 113 -1.12 11.53 -4.24
N ILE A 114 -0.48 11.24 -3.09
CA ILE A 114 -0.81 10.05 -2.29
C ILE A 114 -2.19 10.25 -1.66
N LEU A 115 -3.09 9.31 -1.91
CA LEU A 115 -4.48 9.31 -1.44
C LEU A 115 -4.71 8.38 -0.25
N ALA A 116 -3.92 7.31 -0.17
CA ALA A 116 -3.99 6.36 0.93
C ALA A 116 -2.68 5.58 1.09
N LEU A 117 -2.46 5.10 2.31
CA LEU A 117 -1.38 4.19 2.69
C LEU A 117 -2.00 2.92 3.28
N ALA A 118 -1.40 1.78 2.96
CA ALA A 118 -1.75 0.51 3.59
C ALA A 118 -0.48 -0.26 3.94
N GLN A 119 -0.56 -1.05 5.02
CA GLN A 119 0.46 -2.03 5.38
C GLN A 119 -0.18 -3.41 5.34
N THR A 120 0.44 -4.33 4.62
CA THR A 120 0.11 -5.75 4.69
C THR A 120 1.21 -6.52 5.38
N GLN A 121 0.84 -7.59 6.08
CA GLN A 121 1.75 -8.45 6.81
C GLN A 121 1.45 -9.92 6.50
N GLN A 122 2.49 -10.68 6.12
CA GLN A 122 2.40 -12.10 5.89
C GLN A 122 2.95 -12.85 7.11
N ASN A 123 2.09 -13.50 7.86
CA ASN A 123 2.50 -14.44 8.88
C ASN A 123 2.50 -15.86 8.28
N LYS A 124 3.47 -16.69 8.70
CA LYS A 124 3.59 -18.07 8.18
C LYS A 124 2.26 -18.80 8.31
N ASN A 125 1.82 -19.42 7.20
CA ASN A 125 0.62 -20.27 7.14
C ASN A 125 -0.71 -19.57 7.48
N LEU A 126 -0.75 -18.24 7.52
CA LEU A 126 -1.97 -17.47 7.72
C LEU A 126 -2.33 -16.70 6.45
N PRO A 127 -3.60 -16.31 6.26
CA PRO A 127 -4.00 -15.37 5.22
C PRO A 127 -3.17 -14.08 5.27
N MET A 128 -3.06 -13.37 4.12
CA MET A 128 -2.43 -12.06 4.11
C MET A 128 -3.21 -11.10 5.00
N GLU A 129 -2.56 -10.53 5.99
CA GLU A 129 -3.17 -9.56 6.89
C GLU A 129 -3.09 -8.14 6.31
N LEU A 130 -4.23 -7.46 6.16
CA LEU A 130 -4.27 -6.01 5.99
C LEU A 130 -4.16 -5.37 7.37
N LYS A 131 -2.93 -5.10 7.80
CA LYS A 131 -2.62 -4.61 9.15
C LYS A 131 -3.14 -3.20 9.39
N TRP A 132 -2.89 -2.31 8.44
CA TRP A 132 -3.27 -0.91 8.50
C TRP A 132 -3.76 -0.41 7.15
N LEU A 133 -4.81 0.42 7.16
CA LEU A 133 -5.28 1.18 6.00
C LEU A 133 -5.67 2.58 6.46
N GLN A 134 -5.00 3.59 5.92
CA GLN A 134 -5.28 4.99 6.15
C GLN A 134 -5.53 5.71 4.83
N VAL A 135 -6.72 6.23 4.64
CA VAL A 135 -7.04 7.20 3.59
C VAL A 135 -6.65 8.59 4.08
N ASP A 136 -6.23 9.49 3.20
CA ASP A 136 -5.96 10.90 3.55
C ASP A 136 -7.18 11.46 4.32
N PRO A 137 -6.99 11.94 5.57
CA PRO A 137 -8.08 12.35 6.46
C PRO A 137 -9.02 13.37 5.84
N LYS A 138 -8.53 14.22 4.96
CA LYS A 138 -9.38 15.21 4.23
C LYS A 138 -10.47 14.58 3.38
N PHE A 139 -10.40 13.26 3.08
CA PHE A 139 -11.39 12.53 2.31
C PHE A 139 -12.26 11.60 3.16
N GLN A 140 -11.94 11.43 4.46
CA GLN A 140 -12.64 10.49 5.34
C GLN A 140 -13.96 11.05 5.90
N TYR A 141 -13.98 12.31 6.33
CA TYR A 141 -14.99 12.81 7.28
C TYR A 141 -15.80 14.01 6.80
N SER A 142 -15.66 14.49 5.59
CA SER A 142 -16.46 15.63 5.15
C SER A 142 -17.89 15.15 4.80
N ASN A 143 -18.86 15.45 5.65
CA ASN A 143 -20.28 15.31 5.29
C ASN A 143 -20.66 16.32 4.21
N ASP A 144 -20.02 17.48 4.18
CA ASP A 144 -20.23 18.55 3.21
C ASP A 144 -19.00 18.68 2.31
N GLY A 145 -19.05 18.07 1.13
CA GLY A 145 -18.06 18.32 0.09
C GLY A 145 -16.95 17.27 -0.06
N ARG A 146 -17.24 15.98 0.12
CA ARG A 146 -16.31 14.94 -0.35
C ARG A 146 -15.99 15.18 -1.81
N THR A 147 -14.72 15.49 -2.06
CA THR A 147 -14.22 15.69 -3.42
C THR A 147 -13.67 14.39 -4.04
N ILE A 148 -13.46 13.35 -3.23
CA ILE A 148 -12.96 12.03 -3.68
C ILE A 148 -13.71 10.92 -2.95
N LYS A 149 -14.13 9.89 -3.69
CA LYS A 149 -14.79 8.67 -3.19
C LYS A 149 -14.05 7.43 -3.64
N HIS A 150 -14.32 6.30 -2.99
CA HIS A 150 -13.86 4.94 -3.32
C HIS A 150 -12.35 4.70 -3.13
N VAL A 151 -11.61 5.59 -2.45
CA VAL A 151 -10.18 5.43 -2.22
C VAL A 151 -9.86 4.14 -1.45
N GLY A 152 -10.52 3.89 -0.30
CA GLY A 152 -10.34 2.66 0.46
C GLY A 152 -10.77 1.42 -0.33
N LYS A 153 -11.88 1.51 -1.10
CA LYS A 153 -12.34 0.45 -1.97
C LYS A 153 -11.31 0.07 -3.02
N ALA A 154 -10.67 1.04 -3.68
CA ALA A 154 -9.66 0.80 -4.71
C ALA A 154 -8.47 -0.01 -4.17
N ILE A 155 -8.02 0.25 -2.92
CA ILE A 155 -6.97 -0.56 -2.28
C ILE A 155 -7.46 -1.98 -2.02
N VAL A 156 -8.62 -2.12 -1.38
CA VAL A 156 -9.16 -3.44 -1.01
C VAL A 156 -9.42 -4.30 -2.24
N ASP A 157 -10.01 -3.76 -3.30
CA ASP A 157 -10.25 -4.48 -4.56
C ASP A 157 -8.91 -4.95 -5.18
N THR A 158 -7.88 -4.10 -5.15
CA THR A 158 -6.57 -4.50 -5.66
C THR A 158 -5.94 -5.61 -4.82
N LEU A 159 -6.04 -5.54 -3.49
CA LEU A 159 -5.53 -6.60 -2.62
C LEU A 159 -6.24 -7.93 -2.88
N LYS A 160 -7.56 -7.93 -3.10
CA LYS A 160 -8.35 -9.11 -3.47
C LYS A 160 -7.94 -9.70 -4.83
N ASN A 161 -7.47 -8.89 -5.74
CA ASN A 161 -6.94 -9.38 -7.02
C ASN A 161 -5.55 -10.03 -6.88
N ILE A 162 -4.78 -9.62 -5.88
CA ILE A 162 -3.40 -10.09 -5.65
C ILE A 162 -3.38 -11.33 -4.75
N TYR A 163 -4.27 -11.41 -3.77
CA TYR A 163 -4.29 -12.47 -2.74
C TYR A 163 -5.59 -13.27 -2.82
N ASP A 164 -5.53 -14.55 -2.49
CA ASP A 164 -6.71 -15.43 -2.46
C ASP A 164 -7.45 -15.33 -1.12
N GLU A 165 -6.76 -14.94 -0.06
CA GLU A 165 -7.35 -14.72 1.26
C GLU A 165 -6.79 -13.45 1.89
N LEU A 166 -7.66 -12.68 2.54
CA LEU A 166 -7.30 -11.49 3.31
C LEU A 166 -7.94 -11.54 4.69
N ILE A 167 -7.16 -11.22 5.72
CA ILE A 167 -7.64 -11.06 7.09
C ILE A 167 -7.33 -9.65 7.58
N LEU A 168 -8.17 -9.12 8.45
CA LEU A 168 -7.95 -7.81 9.07
C LEU A 168 -8.72 -7.69 10.39
N ASP A 169 -8.23 -6.82 11.27
CA ASP A 169 -8.96 -6.36 12.44
C ASP A 169 -9.49 -4.94 12.15
N SER A 170 -10.80 -4.75 12.36
CA SER A 170 -11.49 -3.51 12.01
C SER A 170 -11.72 -2.62 13.23
N SER A 171 -11.57 -1.31 13.07
CA SER A 171 -12.14 -0.38 14.06
C SER A 171 -13.68 -0.43 14.00
N PRO A 172 -14.37 -0.07 15.10
CA PRO A 172 -15.84 -0.05 15.13
C PRO A 172 -16.45 0.74 13.96
N ASN A 173 -15.86 1.87 13.62
CA ASN A 173 -16.34 2.76 12.56
C ASN A 173 -16.12 2.20 11.14
N SER A 174 -15.24 1.21 10.98
CA SER A 174 -14.89 0.62 9.68
C SER A 174 -15.58 -0.72 9.42
N LYS A 175 -16.22 -1.35 10.41
CA LYS A 175 -16.91 -2.66 10.27
C LYS A 175 -17.85 -2.67 9.05
N ARG A 176 -18.74 -1.67 8.94
CA ARG A 176 -19.70 -1.57 7.83
C ARG A 176 -19.04 -1.44 6.46
N PHE A 177 -17.88 -0.80 6.40
CA PHE A 177 -17.11 -0.70 5.15
C PHE A 177 -16.65 -2.08 4.69
N TYR A 178 -16.03 -2.87 5.57
CA TYR A 178 -15.50 -4.20 5.20
C TYR A 178 -16.62 -5.20 4.86
N ILE A 179 -17.74 -5.19 5.58
CA ILE A 179 -18.94 -5.98 5.23
C ILE A 179 -19.40 -5.65 3.81
N LYS A 180 -19.49 -4.36 3.44
CA LYS A 180 -19.85 -3.93 2.07
C LYS A 180 -18.80 -4.33 1.03
N GLN A 181 -17.56 -4.57 1.44
CA GLN A 181 -16.54 -5.13 0.56
C GLN A 181 -16.56 -6.67 0.53
N GLY A 182 -17.55 -7.34 1.10
CA GLY A 182 -17.71 -8.79 1.09
C GLY A 182 -16.76 -9.54 2.02
N PHE A 183 -16.28 -8.89 3.08
CA PHE A 183 -15.62 -9.58 4.18
C PHE A 183 -16.64 -10.14 5.16
N GLU A 184 -16.37 -11.30 5.70
CA GLU A 184 -17.15 -11.97 6.75
C GLU A 184 -16.51 -11.72 8.11
N LEU A 185 -17.34 -11.45 9.11
CA LEU A 185 -16.91 -11.32 10.50
C LEU A 185 -16.65 -12.72 11.06
N VAL A 186 -15.40 -13.03 11.44
CA VAL A 186 -15.00 -14.35 11.96
C VAL A 186 -14.70 -14.33 13.47
N ASP A 187 -14.47 -13.16 14.05
CA ASP A 187 -14.29 -12.96 15.48
C ASP A 187 -14.85 -11.59 15.86
N ASP A 188 -15.96 -11.57 16.60
CA ASP A 188 -16.62 -10.31 16.98
C ASP A 188 -15.90 -9.60 18.15
N ILE A 189 -15.21 -10.32 19.02
CA ILE A 189 -14.46 -9.74 20.15
C ILE A 189 -13.36 -8.84 19.62
N ASN A 190 -12.58 -9.34 18.65
CA ASN A 190 -11.47 -8.61 18.03
C ASN A 190 -11.90 -7.85 16.77
N ALA A 191 -13.19 -7.91 16.41
CA ALA A 191 -13.71 -7.35 15.15
C ALA A 191 -12.89 -7.82 13.94
N ARG A 192 -12.57 -9.12 13.91
CA ARG A 192 -11.76 -9.74 12.87
C ARG A 192 -12.60 -10.18 11.69
N PHE A 193 -12.15 -9.80 10.52
CA PHE A 193 -12.80 -10.08 9.26
C PHE A 193 -11.91 -10.92 8.34
N LEU A 194 -12.54 -11.83 7.59
CA LEU A 194 -11.91 -12.69 6.60
C LEU A 194 -12.59 -12.49 5.25
N TRP A 195 -11.81 -12.42 4.19
CA TRP A 195 -12.27 -12.53 2.83
C TRP A 195 -11.52 -13.66 2.14
N LYS A 196 -12.25 -14.48 1.37
CA LYS A 196 -11.75 -15.57 0.51
C LYS A 196 -12.28 -15.39 -0.91
N LYS A 197 -11.46 -15.76 -1.87
CA LYS A 197 -11.80 -15.75 -3.28
C LYS A 197 -12.77 -16.87 -3.63
#